data_26e47f9bfd56c363285d312ec1546194
#
_entry.id   26e47f9bfd56c363285d312ec1546194
#
_cell.length_a   1.000
_cell.length_b   1.000
_cell.length_c   1.000
_cell.angle_alpha   90.00
_cell.angle_beta   90.00
_cell.angle_gamma   90.00
#
_symmetry.space_group_name_H-M   'P 1'
#
loop_
_entity.id
_entity.type
_entity.pdbx_description
1 polymer ?
#
loop_
_entity_poly.entity_id
_entity_poly.type
_entity_poly.pdbx_seq_one_letter_code
_entity_poly.pdbx_strand_id
1 'polypeptide(L)'
;IKWKTAEGIEKLNLPNSISRYNDNKLTKHLHGNMIGNIIPTPKSIKKIRGKFELKDTFNISFNDNEFADVIDIYSNNLDEFLNIKHNKNNGDHDILLIKDESLKDEEYKLDIIDEEIKINFADKSGLSYALNSLFQLLVNAKLEGSDFISNYQIHDMPRFKYRGIHLDISRNYYGPKKIKQLLDFMHYFKLNKFHLNITDDEGWRIEIPGLPELTDIGSKRGYTADERDHLNPAYGSGSKINMLYGSGYLKRSEFIEIVKYANERNIEIIPEINFPAHSRAAVKAMESRYFKYLELNDTLKAEEYLLSDLNDQSRYISAQGYNDNVISICKESSFKFFEKVIDELYFMFDDAGIKLKNFHLGGDELPYGAWIGSPICQEFVNVNKTITFDNLVENAFRRVIYLLNDRNVDVSGW
;
A
#
# COMPACT_ATOMS: atom_id res chain seq x y z
N ILE A 1 4.80 -16.45 22.69
CA ILE A 1 5.39 -17.03 21.48
C ILE A 1 6.76 -17.59 21.90
N LYS A 2 6.95 -18.94 21.82
CA LYS A 2 8.14 -19.65 22.35
C LYS A 2 9.49 -19.13 21.81
N TRP A 3 9.52 -18.59 20.61
CA TRP A 3 10.75 -18.07 20.01
C TRP A 3 11.22 -16.70 20.60
N LYS A 4 10.36 -16.03 21.40
CA LYS A 4 10.74 -14.79 22.12
C LYS A 4 11.41 -15.05 23.47
N THR A 5 11.50 -16.31 23.90
CA THR A 5 12.24 -16.70 25.09
C THR A 5 13.67 -17.07 24.74
N ALA A 6 14.61 -16.92 25.66
CA ALA A 6 16.01 -17.33 25.47
C ALA A 6 16.10 -18.80 24.99
N GLU A 7 15.33 -19.71 25.58
CA GLU A 7 15.22 -21.11 25.19
C GLU A 7 14.69 -21.31 23.76
N GLY A 8 13.79 -20.43 23.31
CA GLY A 8 13.28 -20.43 21.93
C GLY A 8 14.28 -19.86 20.92
N ILE A 9 15.05 -18.85 21.33
CA ILE A 9 16.09 -18.20 20.49
C ILE A 9 17.24 -19.15 20.20
N GLU A 10 17.65 -19.97 21.16
CA GLU A 10 18.71 -20.99 20.97
C GLU A 10 18.39 -22.00 19.86
N LYS A 11 17.09 -22.22 19.56
CA LYS A 11 16.62 -23.11 18.49
C LYS A 11 16.49 -22.43 17.14
N LEU A 12 16.60 -21.11 17.09
CA LEU A 12 16.56 -20.36 15.83
C LEU A 12 17.95 -20.33 15.20
N ASN A 13 18.04 -20.88 14.00
CA ASN A 13 19.25 -20.76 13.18
C ASN A 13 19.30 -19.32 12.61
N LEU A 14 19.69 -18.37 13.45
CA LEU A 14 19.78 -16.95 13.06
C LEU A 14 20.91 -16.77 12.05
N PRO A 15 20.66 -16.13 10.91
CA PRO A 15 21.70 -15.85 9.94
C PRO A 15 22.79 -14.93 10.54
N ASN A 16 24.02 -15.36 10.40
CA ASN A 16 25.21 -14.57 10.75
C ASN A 16 26.14 -14.48 9.55
N SER A 17 27.25 -13.74 9.66
CA SER A 17 28.17 -13.53 8.54
C SER A 17 28.74 -14.86 8.00
N ILE A 18 29.04 -15.81 8.89
CA ILE A 18 29.60 -17.11 8.50
C ILE A 18 28.55 -17.98 7.81
N SER A 19 27.33 -18.08 8.36
CA SER A 19 26.27 -18.85 7.73
C SER A 19 25.93 -18.28 6.35
N ARG A 20 25.76 -16.95 6.23
CA ARG A 20 25.50 -16.28 4.94
C ARG A 20 26.64 -16.48 3.95
N TYR A 21 27.90 -16.44 4.39
CA TYR A 21 29.03 -16.75 3.53
C TYR A 21 28.96 -18.21 3.04
N ASN A 22 28.70 -19.16 3.94
CA ASN A 22 28.60 -20.57 3.58
C ASN A 22 27.44 -20.85 2.62
N ASP A 23 26.31 -20.23 2.82
CA ASP A 23 25.12 -20.39 1.96
C ASP A 23 25.38 -19.83 0.55
N ASN A 24 26.20 -18.79 0.41
CA ASN A 24 26.39 -18.09 -0.86
C ASN A 24 27.75 -18.36 -1.54
N LYS A 25 28.76 -18.93 -0.84
CA LYS A 25 30.11 -19.14 -1.41
C LYS A 25 30.16 -20.03 -2.68
N LEU A 26 29.13 -20.85 -2.89
CA LEU A 26 29.01 -21.70 -4.08
C LEU A 26 28.09 -21.10 -5.14
N THR A 27 27.50 -19.91 -4.87
CA THR A 27 26.67 -19.21 -5.82
C THR A 27 27.54 -18.81 -7.02
N LYS A 28 27.16 -19.27 -8.21
CA LYS A 28 27.85 -18.94 -9.47
C LYS A 28 27.03 -17.94 -10.26
N HIS A 29 27.70 -17.13 -11.07
CA HIS A 29 27.01 -16.35 -12.07
C HIS A 29 26.29 -17.29 -13.04
N LEU A 30 25.02 -17.02 -13.29
CA LEU A 30 24.27 -17.72 -14.33
C LEU A 30 24.83 -17.29 -15.70
N HIS A 31 24.96 -18.25 -16.61
CA HIS A 31 25.25 -17.91 -18.00
C HIS A 31 24.09 -17.12 -18.60
N GLY A 32 24.35 -16.19 -19.50
CA GLY A 32 23.33 -15.31 -20.09
C GLY A 32 22.12 -16.04 -20.68
N ASN A 33 22.32 -17.25 -21.21
CA ASN A 33 21.24 -18.11 -21.70
C ASN A 33 20.39 -18.77 -20.62
N MET A 34 20.82 -18.73 -19.36
CA MET A 34 20.08 -19.24 -18.19
C MET A 34 19.39 -18.10 -17.40
N ILE A 35 19.69 -16.85 -17.72
CA ILE A 35 19.02 -15.69 -17.16
C ILE A 35 17.72 -15.54 -17.92
N GLY A 36 16.58 -15.72 -17.23
CA GLY A 36 15.29 -15.50 -17.86
C GLY A 36 15.12 -14.04 -18.25
N ASN A 37 14.61 -13.80 -19.44
CA ASN A 37 14.32 -12.46 -19.95
C ASN A 37 13.00 -11.90 -19.37
N ILE A 38 12.42 -12.58 -18.39
CA ILE A 38 11.16 -12.20 -17.73
C ILE A 38 11.35 -12.25 -16.21
N ILE A 39 10.96 -11.19 -15.54
CA ILE A 39 10.98 -11.04 -14.08
C ILE A 39 9.56 -10.70 -13.59
N PRO A 40 9.01 -11.47 -12.64
CA PRO A 40 9.51 -12.74 -12.04
C PRO A 40 9.64 -13.85 -13.05
N THR A 41 10.58 -14.78 -12.83
CA THR A 41 10.78 -15.93 -13.72
C THR A 41 9.48 -16.75 -13.80
N PRO A 42 8.94 -17.01 -15.01
CA PRO A 42 7.74 -17.82 -15.19
C PRO A 42 7.90 -19.24 -14.65
N LYS A 43 6.78 -19.88 -14.33
CA LYS A 43 6.74 -21.26 -13.88
C LYS A 43 7.36 -22.23 -14.90
N SER A 44 7.16 -21.95 -16.20
CA SER A 44 7.80 -22.66 -17.29
C SER A 44 8.06 -21.69 -18.44
N ILE A 45 9.28 -21.72 -18.96
CA ILE A 45 9.67 -21.01 -20.18
C ILE A 45 10.53 -21.92 -21.03
N LYS A 46 10.13 -22.13 -22.27
CA LYS A 46 10.85 -22.98 -23.23
C LYS A 46 11.10 -22.18 -24.51
N LYS A 47 12.37 -21.94 -24.81
CA LYS A 47 12.77 -21.42 -26.14
C LYS A 47 12.65 -22.53 -27.17
N ILE A 48 11.99 -22.25 -28.28
CA ILE A 48 11.83 -23.16 -29.42
C ILE A 48 12.47 -22.59 -30.65
N ARG A 49 12.61 -23.40 -31.73
CA ARG A 49 13.20 -22.95 -32.97
C ARG A 49 12.28 -21.94 -33.66
N GLY A 50 12.85 -20.88 -34.23
CA GLY A 50 12.16 -19.83 -34.96
C GLY A 50 12.28 -18.47 -34.26
N LYS A 51 11.69 -17.47 -34.87
CA LYS A 51 11.71 -16.08 -34.40
C LYS A 51 10.43 -15.37 -34.85
N PHE A 52 9.96 -14.45 -34.00
CA PHE A 52 8.90 -13.50 -34.31
C PHE A 52 9.56 -12.16 -34.65
N GLU A 53 9.31 -11.64 -35.86
CA GLU A 53 9.87 -10.35 -36.32
C GLU A 53 9.09 -9.19 -35.70
N LEU A 54 9.82 -8.19 -35.18
CA LEU A 54 9.20 -7.00 -34.60
C LEU A 54 8.63 -6.12 -35.71
N LYS A 55 7.44 -5.60 -35.48
CA LYS A 55 6.72 -4.72 -36.39
C LYS A 55 6.56 -3.34 -35.76
N ASP A 56 6.45 -2.30 -36.55
CA ASP A 56 6.14 -0.95 -36.07
C ASP A 56 4.68 -0.81 -35.60
N THR A 57 3.85 -1.76 -36.00
CA THR A 57 2.42 -1.80 -35.61
C THR A 57 2.01 -3.24 -35.37
N PHE A 58 1.36 -3.50 -34.22
CA PHE A 58 0.74 -4.78 -33.91
C PHE A 58 -0.79 -4.72 -34.10
N ASN A 59 -1.33 -5.74 -34.72
CA ASN A 59 -2.78 -5.99 -34.76
C ASN A 59 -3.16 -6.91 -33.60
N ILE A 60 -3.94 -6.40 -32.65
CA ILE A 60 -4.37 -7.15 -31.46
C ILE A 60 -5.82 -7.57 -31.66
N SER A 61 -6.08 -8.88 -31.69
CA SER A 61 -7.41 -9.43 -31.82
C SER A 61 -7.92 -9.95 -30.47
N PHE A 62 -9.10 -9.49 -30.07
CA PHE A 62 -9.83 -9.98 -28.91
C PHE A 62 -11.34 -9.76 -29.10
N ASN A 63 -12.13 -10.64 -28.52
CA ASN A 63 -13.59 -10.67 -28.74
C ASN A 63 -14.39 -10.06 -27.57
N ASP A 64 -13.75 -9.54 -26.54
CA ASP A 64 -14.44 -9.11 -25.33
C ASP A 64 -13.99 -7.72 -24.86
N ASN A 65 -14.91 -6.77 -24.77
CA ASN A 65 -14.63 -5.42 -24.27
C ASN A 65 -14.34 -5.35 -22.76
N GLU A 66 -14.53 -6.44 -22.03
CA GLU A 66 -14.26 -6.51 -20.58
C GLU A 66 -12.80 -6.19 -20.23
N PHE A 67 -11.86 -6.44 -21.16
CA PHE A 67 -10.41 -6.30 -20.94
C PHE A 67 -9.79 -5.09 -21.65
N ALA A 68 -10.61 -4.18 -22.14
CA ALA A 68 -10.13 -3.03 -22.92
C ALA A 68 -9.11 -2.16 -22.18
N ASP A 69 -9.29 -1.94 -20.89
CA ASP A 69 -8.41 -1.15 -20.06
C ASP A 69 -7.00 -1.77 -19.93
N VAL A 70 -6.91 -3.10 -19.80
CA VAL A 70 -5.62 -3.81 -19.77
C VAL A 70 -4.87 -3.67 -21.08
N ILE A 71 -5.61 -3.80 -22.20
CA ILE A 71 -5.04 -3.66 -23.54
C ILE A 71 -4.60 -2.21 -23.79
N ASP A 72 -5.38 -1.23 -23.32
CA ASP A 72 -5.02 0.18 -23.46
C ASP A 72 -3.75 0.53 -22.68
N ILE A 73 -3.57 0.03 -21.45
CA ILE A 73 -2.32 0.19 -20.67
C ILE A 73 -1.16 -0.42 -21.41
N TYR A 74 -1.29 -1.66 -21.91
CA TYR A 74 -0.23 -2.33 -22.66
C TYR A 74 0.13 -1.57 -23.92
N SER A 75 -0.86 -1.12 -24.68
CA SER A 75 -0.68 -0.39 -25.92
C SER A 75 -0.01 0.97 -25.73
N ASN A 76 -0.37 1.67 -24.66
CA ASN A 76 0.30 2.92 -24.28
C ASN A 76 1.78 2.67 -23.94
N ASN A 77 2.08 1.60 -23.23
CA ASN A 77 3.47 1.23 -22.94
C ASN A 77 4.25 0.85 -24.19
N LEU A 78 3.63 0.14 -25.16
CA LEU A 78 4.27 -0.17 -26.45
C LEU A 78 4.62 1.12 -27.20
N ASP A 79 3.71 2.08 -27.27
CA ASP A 79 3.93 3.35 -27.94
C ASP A 79 5.00 4.19 -27.24
N GLU A 80 4.87 4.39 -25.93
CA GLU A 80 5.74 5.27 -25.14
C GLU A 80 7.20 4.76 -25.09
N PHE A 81 7.40 3.47 -24.84
CA PHE A 81 8.73 2.91 -24.58
C PHE A 81 9.38 2.28 -25.80
N LEU A 82 8.60 1.78 -26.75
CA LEU A 82 9.11 1.03 -27.89
C LEU A 82 8.82 1.70 -29.24
N ASN A 83 7.96 2.73 -29.26
CA ASN A 83 7.44 3.37 -30.47
C ASN A 83 6.73 2.37 -31.42
N ILE A 84 6.01 1.40 -30.81
CA ILE A 84 5.20 0.41 -31.53
C ILE A 84 3.74 0.80 -31.40
N LYS A 85 3.08 1.01 -32.53
CA LYS A 85 1.64 1.30 -32.58
C LYS A 85 0.80 0.02 -32.48
N HIS A 86 -0.48 0.15 -32.23
CA HIS A 86 -1.40 -0.97 -32.24
C HIS A 86 -2.69 -0.65 -32.97
N ASN A 87 -3.28 -1.65 -33.56
CA ASN A 87 -4.65 -1.64 -34.10
C ASN A 87 -5.48 -2.70 -33.38
N LYS A 88 -6.69 -2.35 -32.98
CA LYS A 88 -7.67 -3.32 -32.51
C LYS A 88 -8.40 -3.88 -33.74
N ASN A 89 -8.24 -5.16 -34.02
CA ASN A 89 -8.79 -5.80 -35.21
C ASN A 89 -9.33 -7.21 -34.91
N ASN A 90 -10.42 -7.59 -35.56
CA ASN A 90 -10.99 -8.94 -35.46
C ASN A 90 -10.65 -9.82 -36.68
N GLY A 91 -9.72 -9.35 -37.54
CA GLY A 91 -9.24 -10.05 -38.76
C GLY A 91 -7.80 -10.57 -38.59
N ASP A 92 -6.93 -10.18 -39.52
CA ASP A 92 -5.50 -10.49 -39.41
C ASP A 92 -4.94 -9.93 -38.08
N HIS A 93 -4.25 -10.78 -37.33
CA HIS A 93 -3.73 -10.43 -36.04
C HIS A 93 -2.29 -10.91 -35.87
N ASP A 94 -1.52 -10.11 -35.15
CA ASP A 94 -0.18 -10.46 -34.68
C ASP A 94 -0.25 -11.02 -33.26
N ILE A 95 -1.23 -10.53 -32.48
CA ILE A 95 -1.48 -10.94 -31.08
C ILE A 95 -2.94 -11.38 -30.98
N LEU A 96 -3.15 -12.65 -30.63
CA LEU A 96 -4.44 -13.26 -30.40
C LEU A 96 -4.69 -13.48 -28.90
N LEU A 97 -5.72 -12.89 -28.34
CA LEU A 97 -6.10 -13.00 -26.94
C LEU A 97 -7.32 -13.93 -26.79
N ILE A 98 -7.18 -14.97 -25.96
CA ILE A 98 -8.23 -15.99 -25.75
C ILE A 98 -8.45 -16.19 -24.27
N LYS A 99 -9.66 -15.90 -23.79
CA LYS A 99 -10.08 -16.29 -22.45
C LYS A 99 -10.26 -17.82 -22.39
N ASP A 100 -9.61 -18.46 -21.45
CA ASP A 100 -9.59 -19.91 -21.26
C ASP A 100 -10.04 -20.27 -19.84
N GLU A 101 -11.28 -20.68 -19.71
CA GLU A 101 -11.90 -21.03 -18.43
C GLU A 101 -11.33 -22.31 -17.79
N SER A 102 -10.48 -23.07 -18.50
CA SER A 102 -9.79 -24.22 -17.94
C SER A 102 -8.56 -23.84 -17.10
N LEU A 103 -8.10 -22.59 -17.21
CA LEU A 103 -6.99 -22.06 -16.44
C LEU A 103 -7.46 -21.62 -15.04
N LYS A 104 -6.52 -21.60 -14.10
CA LYS A 104 -6.77 -21.11 -12.73
C LYS A 104 -6.66 -19.60 -12.66
N ASP A 105 -7.21 -19.00 -11.62
CA ASP A 105 -7.07 -17.56 -11.36
C ASP A 105 -5.61 -17.08 -11.55
N GLU A 106 -5.43 -15.95 -12.21
CA GLU A 106 -4.15 -15.32 -12.52
C GLU A 106 -3.22 -16.13 -13.46
N GLU A 107 -3.68 -17.30 -13.98
CA GLU A 107 -2.88 -18.18 -14.84
C GLU A 107 -2.93 -17.72 -16.31
N TYR A 108 -1.82 -17.89 -17.02
CA TYR A 108 -1.74 -17.64 -18.45
C TYR A 108 -0.77 -18.58 -19.18
N LYS A 109 -0.98 -18.73 -20.48
CA LYS A 109 -0.05 -19.32 -21.44
C LYS A 109 0.23 -18.30 -22.53
N LEU A 110 1.50 -18.11 -22.88
CA LEU A 110 1.97 -17.23 -23.92
C LEU A 110 2.83 -18.03 -24.90
N ASP A 111 2.31 -18.23 -26.09
CA ASP A 111 3.01 -18.89 -27.18
C ASP A 111 3.40 -17.85 -28.22
N ILE A 112 4.70 -17.78 -28.54
CA ILE A 112 5.28 -16.91 -29.56
C ILE A 112 5.83 -17.84 -30.62
N ILE A 113 5.22 -17.87 -31.81
CA ILE A 113 5.55 -18.82 -32.88
C ILE A 113 5.53 -18.09 -34.22
N ASP A 114 6.73 -17.89 -34.79
CA ASP A 114 6.96 -17.28 -36.09
C ASP A 114 6.19 -15.96 -36.36
N GLU A 115 4.97 -16.01 -36.87
CA GLU A 115 4.19 -14.82 -37.23
C GLU A 115 3.07 -14.48 -36.22
N GLU A 116 2.85 -15.33 -35.22
CA GLU A 116 1.73 -15.18 -34.27
C GLU A 116 2.17 -15.23 -32.81
N ILE A 117 1.58 -14.35 -32.02
CA ILE A 117 1.64 -14.37 -30.55
C ILE A 117 0.25 -14.72 -30.03
N LYS A 118 0.15 -15.85 -29.35
CA LYS A 118 -1.09 -16.32 -28.75
C LYS A 118 -1.05 -16.27 -27.25
N ILE A 119 -2.04 -15.63 -26.63
CA ILE A 119 -2.20 -15.53 -25.18
C ILE A 119 -3.52 -16.18 -24.76
N ASN A 120 -3.40 -17.30 -24.02
CA ASN A 120 -4.55 -17.86 -23.32
C ASN A 120 -4.47 -17.43 -21.83
N PHE A 121 -5.56 -16.90 -21.27
CA PHE A 121 -5.58 -16.33 -19.93
C PHE A 121 -6.87 -16.67 -19.19
N ALA A 122 -6.79 -16.80 -17.86
CA ALA A 122 -7.93 -17.12 -17.02
C ALA A 122 -8.86 -15.92 -16.79
N ASP A 123 -8.26 -14.79 -16.46
CA ASP A 123 -8.92 -13.57 -15.99
C ASP A 123 -8.11 -12.31 -16.36
N LYS A 124 -8.62 -11.15 -15.95
CA LYS A 124 -7.97 -9.85 -16.16
C LYS A 124 -6.53 -9.80 -15.66
N SER A 125 -6.23 -10.42 -14.51
CA SER A 125 -4.89 -10.46 -13.96
C SER A 125 -3.96 -11.34 -14.78
N GLY A 126 -4.42 -12.53 -15.19
CA GLY A 126 -3.69 -13.43 -16.07
C GLY A 126 -3.33 -12.79 -17.41
N LEU A 127 -4.27 -12.06 -18.03
CA LEU A 127 -4.01 -11.28 -19.25
C LEU A 127 -2.95 -10.21 -19.00
N SER A 128 -3.09 -9.42 -17.95
CA SER A 128 -2.13 -8.38 -17.60
C SER A 128 -0.72 -8.93 -17.41
N TYR A 129 -0.58 -10.07 -16.72
CA TYR A 129 0.72 -10.70 -16.48
C TYR A 129 1.33 -11.29 -17.75
N ALA A 130 0.52 -11.82 -18.66
CA ALA A 130 0.96 -12.30 -19.97
C ALA A 130 1.50 -11.14 -20.82
N LEU A 131 0.75 -10.04 -20.91
CA LEU A 131 1.13 -8.84 -21.64
C LEU A 131 2.39 -8.19 -21.06
N ASN A 132 2.54 -8.16 -19.74
CA ASN A 132 3.77 -7.69 -19.09
C ASN A 132 4.97 -8.61 -19.39
N SER A 133 4.76 -9.92 -19.48
CA SER A 133 5.83 -10.84 -19.90
C SER A 133 6.25 -10.63 -21.34
N LEU A 134 5.29 -10.43 -22.25
CA LEU A 134 5.56 -10.09 -23.65
C LEU A 134 6.27 -8.74 -23.74
N PHE A 135 5.82 -7.73 -23.02
CA PHE A 135 6.45 -6.41 -22.99
C PHE A 135 7.92 -6.48 -22.55
N GLN A 136 8.24 -7.28 -21.53
CA GLN A 136 9.62 -7.47 -21.09
C GLN A 136 10.50 -8.12 -22.19
N LEU A 137 9.98 -9.08 -22.94
CA LEU A 137 10.69 -9.70 -24.06
C LEU A 137 10.95 -8.67 -25.18
N LEU A 138 9.96 -7.83 -25.49
CA LEU A 138 10.08 -6.77 -26.50
C LEU A 138 11.11 -5.70 -26.09
N VAL A 139 11.05 -5.25 -24.83
CA VAL A 139 12.03 -4.30 -24.26
C VAL A 139 13.44 -4.86 -24.33
N ASN A 140 13.63 -6.12 -23.94
CA ASN A 140 14.95 -6.75 -24.00
C ASN A 140 15.49 -6.84 -25.44
N ALA A 141 14.66 -7.24 -26.41
CA ALA A 141 15.03 -7.26 -27.81
C ALA A 141 15.46 -5.87 -28.31
N LYS A 142 14.69 -4.84 -27.96
CA LYS A 142 15.02 -3.44 -28.32
C LYS A 142 16.34 -2.98 -27.70
N LEU A 143 16.59 -3.30 -26.44
CA LEU A 143 17.85 -2.97 -25.76
C LEU A 143 19.06 -3.70 -26.35
N GLU A 144 18.87 -4.92 -26.88
CA GLU A 144 19.88 -5.69 -27.57
C GLU A 144 20.06 -5.26 -29.04
N GLY A 145 19.25 -4.32 -29.54
CA GLY A 145 19.25 -3.90 -30.94
C GLY A 145 18.76 -4.99 -31.90
N SER A 146 17.92 -5.90 -31.44
CA SER A 146 17.36 -6.99 -32.22
C SER A 146 16.03 -6.59 -32.87
N ASP A 147 15.84 -6.95 -34.13
CA ASP A 147 14.57 -6.76 -34.85
C ASP A 147 13.63 -7.96 -34.70
N PHE A 148 13.90 -8.87 -33.76
CA PHE A 148 13.07 -10.03 -33.49
C PHE A 148 13.17 -10.48 -32.03
N ILE A 149 12.16 -11.22 -31.59
CA ILE A 149 12.21 -12.05 -30.38
C ILE A 149 12.24 -13.52 -30.79
N SER A 150 12.93 -14.35 -30.00
CA SER A 150 12.92 -15.81 -30.22
C SER A 150 11.53 -16.37 -29.96
N ASN A 151 11.20 -17.48 -30.60
CA ASN A 151 9.99 -18.21 -30.28
C ASN A 151 10.06 -18.82 -28.87
N TYR A 152 8.97 -18.69 -28.13
CA TYR A 152 8.82 -19.16 -26.76
C TYR A 152 7.46 -19.82 -26.53
N GLN A 153 7.47 -20.83 -25.65
CA GLN A 153 6.28 -21.32 -24.97
C GLN A 153 6.43 -21.02 -23.49
N ILE A 154 5.53 -20.22 -22.95
CA ILE A 154 5.55 -19.74 -21.59
C ILE A 154 4.26 -20.15 -20.91
N HIS A 155 4.36 -20.72 -19.72
CA HIS A 155 3.24 -21.00 -18.85
C HIS A 155 3.58 -20.46 -17.45
N ASP A 156 2.71 -19.63 -16.92
CA ASP A 156 2.93 -18.98 -15.64
C ASP A 156 1.65 -18.81 -14.84
N MET A 157 1.83 -18.84 -13.55
CA MET A 157 0.85 -18.47 -12.53
C MET A 157 1.58 -18.10 -11.25
N PRO A 158 1.10 -17.14 -10.46
CA PRO A 158 1.74 -16.74 -9.22
C PRO A 158 1.85 -17.90 -8.22
N ARG A 159 3.00 -18.02 -7.53
CA ARG A 159 3.17 -18.96 -6.42
C ARG A 159 2.54 -18.45 -5.13
N PHE A 160 2.44 -17.14 -4.95
CA PHE A 160 1.89 -16.47 -3.77
C PHE A 160 0.73 -15.57 -4.17
N LYS A 161 -0.38 -15.67 -3.44
CA LYS A 161 -1.54 -14.79 -3.64
C LYS A 161 -1.27 -13.35 -3.22
N TYR A 162 -0.45 -13.14 -2.18
CA TYR A 162 -0.04 -11.83 -1.72
C TYR A 162 1.37 -11.52 -2.23
N ARG A 163 1.50 -10.49 -3.06
CA ARG A 163 2.75 -10.00 -3.63
C ARG A 163 2.75 -8.48 -3.51
N GLY A 164 3.24 -7.98 -2.37
CA GLY A 164 3.04 -6.60 -1.98
C GLY A 164 4.31 -5.80 -1.77
N ILE A 165 4.12 -4.48 -1.82
CA ILE A 165 5.06 -3.47 -1.33
C ILE A 165 4.35 -2.67 -0.24
N HIS A 166 5.05 -2.39 0.84
CA HIS A 166 4.68 -1.41 1.84
C HIS A 166 5.41 -0.09 1.56
N LEU A 167 4.68 1.02 1.59
CA LEU A 167 5.22 2.37 1.48
C LEU A 167 4.71 3.23 2.63
N ASP A 168 5.63 3.79 3.39
CA ASP A 168 5.34 4.80 4.41
C ASP A 168 5.49 6.20 3.81
N ILE A 169 4.37 6.92 3.68
CA ILE A 169 4.34 8.32 3.25
C ILE A 169 4.18 9.30 4.41
N SER A 170 4.02 8.80 5.63
CA SER A 170 3.90 9.60 6.84
C SER A 170 5.24 10.19 7.24
N ARG A 171 6.28 9.35 7.39
CA ARG A 171 7.63 9.79 7.78
C ARG A 171 8.27 10.67 6.71
N ASN A 172 8.08 10.31 5.43
CA ASN A 172 8.48 11.15 4.31
C ASN A 172 7.37 11.17 3.26
N TYR A 173 6.88 12.36 2.94
CA TYR A 173 5.78 12.51 1.99
C TYR A 173 6.26 12.36 0.55
N TYR A 174 5.61 11.47 -0.17
CA TYR A 174 5.76 11.30 -1.61
C TYR A 174 4.43 11.62 -2.28
N GLY A 175 4.42 12.61 -3.15
CA GLY A 175 3.20 13.05 -3.84
C GLY A 175 2.62 12.01 -4.80
N PRO A 176 1.42 12.28 -5.35
CA PRO A 176 0.67 11.33 -6.20
C PRO A 176 1.49 10.79 -7.37
N LYS A 177 2.34 11.63 -7.98
CA LYS A 177 3.19 11.23 -9.10
C LYS A 177 4.15 10.09 -8.74
N LYS A 178 4.79 10.15 -7.57
CA LYS A 178 5.72 9.11 -7.13
C LYS A 178 5.01 7.82 -6.76
N ILE A 179 3.83 7.93 -6.17
CA ILE A 179 2.98 6.77 -5.86
C ILE A 179 2.56 6.07 -7.16
N LYS A 180 2.10 6.82 -8.18
CA LYS A 180 1.74 6.26 -9.49
C LYS A 180 2.94 5.59 -10.18
N GLN A 181 4.15 6.19 -10.12
CA GLN A 181 5.37 5.55 -10.63
C GLN A 181 5.70 4.23 -9.93
N LEU A 182 5.46 4.14 -8.60
CA LEU A 182 5.63 2.88 -7.88
C LEU A 182 4.59 1.85 -8.29
N LEU A 183 3.34 2.26 -8.52
CA LEU A 183 2.27 1.38 -9.02
C LEU A 183 2.59 0.85 -10.42
N ASP A 184 3.17 1.66 -11.31
CA ASP A 184 3.67 1.21 -12.63
C ASP A 184 4.76 0.15 -12.48
N PHE A 185 5.73 0.38 -11.58
CA PHE A 185 6.76 -0.59 -11.24
C PHE A 185 6.15 -1.89 -10.70
N MET A 186 5.21 -1.80 -9.76
CA MET A 186 4.52 -2.95 -9.20
C MET A 186 3.78 -3.75 -10.28
N HIS A 187 3.06 -3.06 -11.16
CA HIS A 187 2.36 -3.67 -12.29
C HIS A 187 3.33 -4.41 -13.23
N TYR A 188 4.44 -3.77 -13.61
CA TYR A 188 5.45 -4.35 -14.48
C TYR A 188 6.04 -5.65 -13.91
N PHE A 189 6.21 -5.75 -12.59
CA PHE A 189 6.73 -6.92 -11.89
C PHE A 189 5.63 -7.84 -11.30
N LYS A 190 4.38 -7.68 -11.72
CA LYS A 190 3.24 -8.55 -11.34
C LYS A 190 2.95 -8.57 -9.84
N LEU A 191 3.23 -7.48 -9.12
CA LEU A 191 2.84 -7.28 -7.73
C LEU A 191 1.37 -6.84 -7.67
N ASN A 192 0.63 -7.25 -6.64
CA ASN A 192 -0.83 -7.06 -6.58
C ASN A 192 -1.36 -6.44 -5.28
N LYS A 193 -0.50 -6.13 -4.32
CA LYS A 193 -0.90 -5.52 -3.04
C LYS A 193 -0.02 -4.31 -2.74
N PHE A 194 -0.64 -3.16 -2.56
CA PHE A 194 0.04 -1.94 -2.16
C PHE A 194 -0.41 -1.52 -0.78
N HIS A 195 0.41 -1.82 0.23
CA HIS A 195 0.19 -1.43 1.61
C HIS A 195 0.71 -0.01 1.81
N LEU A 196 -0.19 0.94 2.03
CA LEU A 196 0.13 2.36 2.11
C LEU A 196 -0.09 2.89 3.52
N ASN A 197 1.00 3.11 4.26
CA ASN A 197 0.94 3.79 5.55
C ASN A 197 0.79 5.30 5.33
N ILE A 198 -0.38 5.81 5.70
CA ILE A 198 -0.81 7.19 5.41
C ILE A 198 -0.64 8.10 6.62
N THR A 199 -0.60 7.53 7.83
CA THR A 199 -0.59 8.32 9.07
C THR A 199 0.33 7.71 10.11
N ASP A 200 1.05 8.57 10.83
CA ASP A 200 1.96 8.15 11.88
C ASP A 200 2.24 9.31 12.84
N ASP A 201 3.21 9.16 13.75
CA ASP A 201 3.62 10.19 14.69
C ASP A 201 4.09 11.48 14.00
N GLU A 202 4.76 11.34 12.85
CA GLU A 202 5.42 12.43 12.15
C GLU A 202 4.62 13.03 11.00
N GLY A 203 3.41 12.51 10.76
CA GLY A 203 2.57 13.10 9.73
C GLY A 203 1.23 12.42 9.51
N TRP A 204 0.27 13.22 9.15
CA TRP A 204 -1.03 12.83 8.62
C TRP A 204 -1.09 13.19 7.14
N ARG A 205 -1.27 12.23 6.24
CA ARG A 205 -1.04 12.43 4.80
C ARG A 205 -2.27 12.29 3.91
N ILE A 206 -3.47 12.43 4.46
CA ILE A 206 -4.71 12.36 3.69
C ILE A 206 -5.73 13.39 4.17
N GLU A 207 -6.41 14.03 3.21
CA GLU A 207 -7.51 14.94 3.49
C GLU A 207 -8.75 14.16 3.97
N ILE A 208 -9.29 14.56 5.12
CA ILE A 208 -10.55 14.02 5.66
C ILE A 208 -11.57 15.18 5.72
N PRO A 209 -12.64 15.14 4.92
CA PRO A 209 -13.68 16.16 4.93
C PRO A 209 -14.26 16.38 6.33
N GLY A 210 -14.31 17.65 6.74
CA GLY A 210 -14.77 18.06 8.08
C GLY A 210 -13.70 18.06 9.18
N LEU A 211 -12.49 17.59 8.89
CA LEU A 211 -11.34 17.59 9.81
C LEU A 211 -10.11 18.28 9.16
N PRO A 212 -10.21 19.57 8.81
CA PRO A 212 -9.12 20.26 8.12
C PRO A 212 -7.82 20.34 8.95
N GLU A 213 -7.92 20.31 10.28
CA GLU A 213 -6.76 20.37 11.18
C GLU A 213 -5.80 19.17 10.96
N LEU A 214 -6.30 18.03 10.50
CA LEU A 214 -5.46 16.87 10.16
C LEU A 214 -4.43 17.19 9.06
N THR A 215 -4.82 18.01 8.08
CA THR A 215 -3.93 18.42 6.99
C THR A 215 -3.31 19.80 7.22
N ASP A 216 -4.01 20.72 7.86
CA ASP A 216 -3.48 22.04 8.14
C ASP A 216 -2.35 22.03 9.16
N ILE A 217 -2.39 21.11 10.10
CA ILE A 217 -1.43 20.95 11.19
C ILE A 217 -0.65 19.63 11.06
N GLY A 218 -1.37 18.51 11.07
CA GLY A 218 -0.77 17.16 11.09
C GLY A 218 0.05 16.81 9.85
N SER A 219 -0.11 17.52 8.74
CA SER A 219 0.65 17.28 7.51
C SER A 219 1.91 18.16 7.36
N LYS A 220 2.19 19.04 8.30
CA LYS A 220 3.26 20.04 8.17
C LYS A 220 4.27 19.87 9.31
N ARG A 221 5.56 20.01 8.98
CA ARG A 221 6.67 19.95 9.95
C ARG A 221 7.57 21.17 9.83
N GLY A 222 7.92 21.77 10.97
CA GLY A 222 8.83 22.90 11.09
C GLY A 222 9.10 23.21 12.55
N TYR A 223 9.99 24.16 12.88
CA TYR A 223 10.20 24.55 14.27
C TYR A 223 8.97 25.28 14.80
N THR A 224 8.48 24.81 15.93
CA THR A 224 7.33 25.36 16.65
C THR A 224 7.55 25.22 18.16
N ALA A 225 6.89 26.07 18.94
CA ALA A 225 7.00 26.04 20.40
C ALA A 225 5.92 25.16 21.04
N ASP A 226 4.76 25.00 20.40
CA ASP A 226 3.57 24.38 21.00
C ASP A 226 2.82 23.43 20.08
N GLU A 227 3.29 23.27 18.83
CA GLU A 227 2.68 22.41 17.80
C GLU A 227 1.20 22.68 17.48
N ARG A 228 0.74 23.91 17.73
CA ARG A 228 -0.64 24.30 17.41
C ARG A 228 -0.87 24.58 15.94
N ASP A 229 0.18 24.98 15.21
CA ASP A 229 0.11 25.30 13.78
C ASP A 229 0.71 24.21 12.88
N HIS A 230 1.65 23.41 13.41
CA HIS A 230 2.33 22.35 12.71
C HIS A 230 3.18 21.50 13.68
N LEU A 231 3.61 20.33 13.25
CA LEU A 231 4.43 19.42 14.01
C LEU A 231 5.90 19.84 14.04
N ASN A 232 6.63 19.40 15.04
CA ASN A 232 8.08 19.55 15.13
C ASN A 232 8.80 18.78 13.99
N PRO A 233 10.03 19.21 13.62
CA PRO A 233 10.82 18.52 12.61
C PRO A 233 11.15 17.08 13.00
N ALA A 234 11.09 16.19 12.03
CA ALA A 234 11.48 14.80 12.15
C ALA A 234 12.08 14.30 10.82
N TYR A 235 12.84 13.22 10.83
CA TYR A 235 13.42 12.59 9.64
C TYR A 235 14.12 13.57 8.68
N GLY A 236 14.84 14.56 9.23
CA GLY A 236 15.58 15.52 8.43
C GLY A 236 14.75 16.53 7.67
N SER A 237 13.46 16.73 8.03
CA SER A 237 12.57 17.65 7.34
C SER A 237 12.96 19.13 7.41
N GLY A 238 13.95 19.47 8.24
CA GLY A 238 14.43 20.84 8.38
C GLY A 238 13.53 21.76 9.22
N SER A 239 13.94 23.03 9.30
CA SER A 239 13.32 24.00 10.21
C SER A 239 12.07 24.70 9.66
N LYS A 240 11.84 24.64 8.35
CA LYS A 240 10.75 25.35 7.67
C LYS A 240 9.70 24.40 7.13
N ILE A 241 8.43 24.78 7.24
CA ILE A 241 7.28 23.99 6.79
C ILE A 241 7.37 23.56 5.32
N ASN A 242 7.97 24.38 4.46
CA ASN A 242 8.00 24.14 3.00
C ASN A 242 9.21 23.35 2.51
N MET A 243 9.95 22.71 3.40
CA MET A 243 11.08 21.85 3.01
C MET A 243 10.58 20.50 2.50
N LEU A 244 11.27 19.98 1.49
CA LEU A 244 10.91 18.73 0.81
C LEU A 244 10.75 17.54 1.78
N TYR A 245 9.77 16.71 1.50
CA TYR A 245 9.45 15.44 2.19
C TYR A 245 8.91 15.57 3.63
N GLY A 246 9.04 16.72 4.27
CA GLY A 246 8.54 16.94 5.63
C GLY A 246 7.05 17.30 5.67
N SER A 247 6.55 17.97 4.63
CA SER A 247 5.18 18.49 4.59
C SER A 247 4.47 18.11 3.30
N GLY A 248 3.18 17.89 3.40
CA GLY A 248 2.31 17.53 2.29
C GLY A 248 1.31 16.45 2.64
N TYR A 249 0.28 16.33 1.81
CA TYR A 249 -0.78 15.33 1.96
C TYR A 249 -1.43 15.04 0.61
N LEU A 250 -2.13 13.93 0.52
CA LEU A 250 -3.00 13.58 -0.60
C LEU A 250 -4.35 14.25 -0.41
N LYS A 251 -4.77 15.05 -1.39
CA LYS A 251 -6.16 15.51 -1.44
C LYS A 251 -7.09 14.33 -1.62
N ARG A 252 -8.33 14.48 -1.18
CA ARG A 252 -9.36 13.46 -1.38
C ARG A 252 -9.45 13.00 -2.85
N SER A 253 -9.48 13.94 -3.79
CA SER A 253 -9.52 13.64 -5.24
C SER A 253 -8.27 12.91 -5.73
N GLU A 254 -7.09 13.26 -5.23
CA GLU A 254 -5.83 12.60 -5.60
C GLU A 254 -5.77 11.16 -5.10
N PHE A 255 -6.29 10.90 -3.89
CA PHE A 255 -6.36 9.55 -3.36
C PHE A 255 -7.35 8.67 -4.16
N ILE A 256 -8.53 9.21 -4.52
CA ILE A 256 -9.50 8.53 -5.40
C ILE A 256 -8.84 8.17 -6.75
N GLU A 257 -8.10 9.10 -7.35
CA GLU A 257 -7.35 8.81 -8.59
C GLU A 257 -6.29 7.73 -8.41
N ILE A 258 -5.58 7.70 -7.28
CA ILE A 258 -4.58 6.66 -6.97
C ILE A 258 -5.26 5.30 -6.84
N VAL A 259 -6.42 5.23 -6.19
CA VAL A 259 -7.20 3.99 -6.04
C VAL A 259 -7.64 3.46 -7.41
N LYS A 260 -8.17 4.33 -8.30
CA LYS A 260 -8.53 3.97 -9.68
C LYS A 260 -7.32 3.47 -10.46
N TYR A 261 -6.22 4.22 -10.41
CA TYR A 261 -4.98 3.92 -11.10
C TYR A 261 -4.37 2.57 -10.69
N ALA A 262 -4.44 2.24 -9.41
CA ALA A 262 -3.99 0.95 -8.89
C ALA A 262 -4.89 -0.20 -9.38
N ASN A 263 -6.21 -0.01 -9.32
CA ASN A 263 -7.18 -1.02 -9.76
C ASN A 263 -7.09 -1.36 -11.26
N GLU A 264 -6.86 -0.37 -12.11
CA GLU A 264 -6.59 -0.57 -13.54
C GLU A 264 -5.37 -1.49 -13.75
N ARG A 265 -4.39 -1.46 -12.84
CA ARG A 265 -3.16 -2.27 -12.84
C ARG A 265 -3.28 -3.59 -12.06
N ASN A 266 -4.48 -3.97 -11.66
CA ASN A 266 -4.76 -5.14 -10.81
C ASN A 266 -4.02 -5.11 -9.46
N ILE A 267 -3.85 -3.91 -8.88
CA ILE A 267 -3.21 -3.70 -7.58
C ILE A 267 -4.27 -3.23 -6.59
N GLU A 268 -4.41 -3.95 -5.51
CA GLU A 268 -5.26 -3.55 -4.39
C GLU A 268 -4.47 -2.65 -3.44
N ILE A 269 -5.07 -1.50 -3.09
CA ILE A 269 -4.54 -0.62 -2.04
C ILE A 269 -5.08 -1.07 -0.69
N ILE A 270 -4.17 -1.25 0.27
CA ILE A 270 -4.47 -1.50 1.67
C ILE A 270 -4.06 -0.24 2.45
N PRO A 271 -5.01 0.65 2.79
CA PRO A 271 -4.70 1.84 3.57
C PRO A 271 -4.38 1.45 5.01
N GLU A 272 -3.35 2.09 5.58
CA GLU A 272 -3.01 1.98 7.00
C GLU A 272 -3.22 3.31 7.70
N ILE A 273 -4.04 3.26 8.76
CA ILE A 273 -4.24 4.32 9.73
C ILE A 273 -3.91 3.74 11.11
N ASN A 274 -2.88 4.25 11.72
CA ASN A 274 -2.35 3.70 12.96
C ASN A 274 -3.29 3.92 14.17
N PHE A 275 -3.47 2.87 14.96
CA PHE A 275 -4.27 2.84 16.20
C PHE A 275 -3.71 1.81 17.19
N PRO A 276 -3.63 2.09 18.49
CA PRO A 276 -3.82 3.41 19.14
C PRO A 276 -2.51 4.18 19.31
N ALA A 277 -1.35 3.57 19.02
CA ALA A 277 -0.04 4.23 18.99
C ALA A 277 0.27 4.76 17.57
N HIS A 278 1.44 5.36 17.37
CA HIS A 278 1.81 5.97 16.09
C HIS A 278 0.78 6.98 15.58
N SER A 279 0.16 7.72 16.50
CA SER A 279 -0.98 8.59 16.19
C SER A 279 -0.73 10.05 16.55
N ARG A 280 0.53 10.43 16.84
CA ARG A 280 0.86 11.75 17.36
C ARG A 280 0.40 12.88 16.45
N ALA A 281 0.56 12.75 15.13
CA ALA A 281 0.09 13.77 14.19
C ALA A 281 -1.42 14.03 14.31
N ALA A 282 -2.23 12.98 14.48
CA ALA A 282 -3.66 13.11 14.71
C ALA A 282 -3.97 13.71 16.08
N VAL A 283 -3.26 13.27 17.13
CA VAL A 283 -3.42 13.80 18.50
C VAL A 283 -3.18 15.31 18.50
N LYS A 284 -2.04 15.79 17.95
CA LYS A 284 -1.72 17.22 17.91
C LYS A 284 -2.71 18.02 17.08
N ALA A 285 -3.15 17.50 15.95
CA ALA A 285 -4.15 18.16 15.11
C ALA A 285 -5.49 18.32 15.86
N MET A 286 -5.94 17.28 16.57
CA MET A 286 -7.20 17.33 17.32
C MET A 286 -7.08 18.14 18.62
N GLU A 287 -5.92 18.21 19.27
CA GLU A 287 -5.66 19.14 20.36
C GLU A 287 -5.73 20.62 19.87
N SER A 288 -5.14 20.92 18.72
CA SER A 288 -5.25 22.26 18.14
C SER A 288 -6.70 22.59 17.79
N ARG A 289 -7.48 21.65 17.23
CA ARG A 289 -8.92 21.79 17.01
C ARG A 289 -9.66 22.09 18.33
N TYR A 290 -9.34 21.38 19.38
CA TYR A 290 -9.92 21.57 20.70
C TYR A 290 -9.73 23.00 21.21
N PHE A 291 -8.51 23.53 21.23
CA PHE A 291 -8.21 24.89 21.66
C PHE A 291 -8.90 25.94 20.81
N LYS A 292 -8.89 25.78 19.47
CA LYS A 292 -9.58 26.65 18.53
C LYS A 292 -11.07 26.80 18.84
N TYR A 293 -11.78 25.69 19.10
CA TYR A 293 -13.22 25.75 19.40
C TYR A 293 -13.51 26.21 20.82
N LEU A 294 -12.62 26.02 21.78
CA LEU A 294 -12.73 26.64 23.10
C LEU A 294 -12.65 28.19 23.01
N GLU A 295 -11.75 28.73 22.21
CA GLU A 295 -11.65 30.17 21.98
C GLU A 295 -12.93 30.73 21.33
N LEU A 296 -13.64 29.93 20.57
CA LEU A 296 -14.94 30.25 19.98
C LEU A 296 -16.14 29.97 20.93
N ASN A 297 -15.90 29.54 22.17
CA ASN A 297 -16.89 29.14 23.14
C ASN A 297 -17.81 27.99 22.68
N ASP A 298 -17.32 27.10 21.80
CA ASP A 298 -18.03 25.91 21.31
C ASP A 298 -17.41 24.64 21.91
N THR A 299 -17.74 24.37 23.18
CA THR A 299 -17.21 23.22 23.92
C THR A 299 -17.60 21.88 23.27
N LEU A 300 -18.78 21.78 22.67
CA LEU A 300 -19.23 20.53 22.03
C LEU A 300 -18.35 20.18 20.84
N LYS A 301 -18.04 21.15 19.97
CA LYS A 301 -17.12 20.90 18.87
C LYS A 301 -15.68 20.73 19.31
N ALA A 302 -15.27 21.39 20.40
CA ALA A 302 -13.94 21.22 20.95
C ALA A 302 -13.71 19.75 21.37
N GLU A 303 -14.65 19.13 22.05
CA GLU A 303 -14.54 17.76 22.59
C GLU A 303 -14.88 16.66 21.58
N GLU A 304 -15.56 17.00 20.48
CA GLU A 304 -16.15 16.06 19.53
C GLU A 304 -15.17 14.99 19.03
N TYR A 305 -13.93 15.37 18.72
CA TYR A 305 -12.88 14.50 18.19
C TYR A 305 -11.56 14.62 18.97
N LEU A 306 -11.60 15.08 20.21
CA LEU A 306 -10.39 15.18 21.04
C LEU A 306 -9.84 13.77 21.33
N LEU A 307 -8.59 13.53 20.96
CA LEU A 307 -7.94 12.22 21.02
C LEU A 307 -7.10 12.00 22.29
N SER A 308 -6.84 13.05 23.05
CA SER A 308 -6.04 12.99 24.27
C SER A 308 -6.87 13.24 25.52
N ASP A 309 -6.43 12.71 26.65
CA ASP A 309 -6.81 13.18 27.98
C ASP A 309 -5.79 14.25 28.40
N LEU A 310 -6.19 15.52 28.40
CA LEU A 310 -5.30 16.64 28.71
C LEU A 310 -4.79 16.62 30.17
N ASN A 311 -5.39 15.80 31.05
CA ASN A 311 -4.97 15.60 32.42
C ASN A 311 -4.20 14.30 32.65
N ASP A 312 -3.85 13.57 31.59
CA ASP A 312 -3.10 12.32 31.68
C ASP A 312 -1.69 12.56 32.25
N GLN A 313 -1.38 11.89 33.36
CA GLN A 313 -0.07 11.91 34.02
C GLN A 313 0.75 10.65 33.73
N SER A 314 0.37 9.88 32.72
CA SER A 314 1.09 8.68 32.29
C SER A 314 2.54 9.01 31.92
N ARG A 315 3.44 8.10 32.24
CA ARG A 315 4.86 8.23 31.91
C ARG A 315 5.27 7.06 31.04
N TYR A 316 5.50 7.35 29.78
CA TYR A 316 5.98 6.37 28.82
C TYR A 316 6.90 7.04 27.80
N ILE A 317 7.58 6.23 27.04
CA ILE A 317 8.35 6.65 25.86
C ILE A 317 8.11 5.62 24.74
N SER A 318 7.78 6.10 23.56
CA SER A 318 7.63 5.24 22.38
C SER A 318 9.00 4.85 21.79
N ALA A 319 9.00 3.91 20.84
CA ALA A 319 10.21 3.50 20.13
C ALA A 319 10.89 4.67 19.40
N GLN A 320 10.11 5.66 18.95
CA GLN A 320 10.61 6.89 18.28
C GLN A 320 10.93 8.03 19.25
N GLY A 321 10.79 7.80 20.57
CA GLY A 321 11.14 8.78 21.59
C GLY A 321 10.02 9.76 21.95
N TYR A 322 8.77 9.52 21.54
CA TYR A 322 7.60 10.33 21.91
C TYR A 322 6.96 9.83 23.22
N ASN A 323 6.31 10.74 23.92
CA ASN A 323 5.56 10.47 25.16
C ASN A 323 4.10 10.98 25.06
N ASP A 324 3.65 11.32 23.84
CA ASP A 324 2.35 11.93 23.54
C ASP A 324 1.76 11.39 22.21
N ASN A 325 2.09 10.15 21.86
CA ASN A 325 1.77 9.55 20.56
C ASN A 325 0.64 8.51 20.59
N VAL A 326 -0.06 8.37 21.70
CA VAL A 326 -1.16 7.42 21.83
C VAL A 326 -2.50 8.14 21.87
N ILE A 327 -3.50 7.55 21.22
CA ILE A 327 -4.90 7.99 21.33
C ILE A 327 -5.48 7.52 22.65
N SER A 328 -6.27 8.35 23.34
CA SER A 328 -6.99 7.96 24.54
C SER A 328 -8.11 6.97 24.21
N ILE A 329 -7.85 5.68 24.48
CA ILE A 329 -8.79 4.59 24.19
C ILE A 329 -9.96 4.48 25.18
N CYS A 330 -10.03 5.38 26.15
CA CYS A 330 -11.11 5.47 27.14
C CYS A 330 -12.13 6.57 26.81
N LYS A 331 -11.88 7.36 25.75
CA LYS A 331 -12.75 8.45 25.31
C LYS A 331 -13.62 8.03 24.14
N GLU A 332 -14.90 8.35 24.20
CA GLU A 332 -15.83 8.12 23.10
C GLU A 332 -15.49 8.95 21.86
N SER A 333 -14.92 10.15 22.05
CA SER A 333 -14.44 11.02 20.96
C SER A 333 -13.38 10.35 20.07
N SER A 334 -12.55 9.49 20.64
CA SER A 334 -11.54 8.73 19.87
C SER A 334 -12.18 7.73 18.89
N PHE A 335 -13.23 7.06 19.31
CA PHE A 335 -13.94 6.11 18.44
C PHE A 335 -14.79 6.83 17.39
N LYS A 336 -15.41 7.97 17.73
CA LYS A 336 -16.08 8.84 16.76
C LYS A 336 -15.12 9.36 15.69
N PHE A 337 -13.90 9.72 16.09
CA PHE A 337 -12.85 10.11 15.16
C PHE A 337 -12.50 8.99 14.18
N PHE A 338 -12.25 7.79 14.71
CA PHE A 338 -11.90 6.63 13.88
C PHE A 338 -13.04 6.23 12.95
N GLU A 339 -14.29 6.22 13.43
CA GLU A 339 -15.46 5.97 12.60
C GLU A 339 -15.55 6.98 11.46
N LYS A 340 -15.38 8.28 11.73
CA LYS A 340 -15.35 9.33 10.71
C LYS A 340 -14.25 9.11 9.68
N VAL A 341 -13.04 8.74 10.11
CA VAL A 341 -11.91 8.49 9.20
C VAL A 341 -12.15 7.25 8.34
N ILE A 342 -12.65 6.17 8.92
CA ILE A 342 -13.01 4.93 8.20
C ILE A 342 -14.09 5.21 7.18
N ASP A 343 -15.15 5.95 7.54
CA ASP A 343 -16.25 6.29 6.63
C ASP A 343 -15.76 7.11 5.43
N GLU A 344 -14.91 8.10 5.66
CA GLU A 344 -14.39 8.92 4.57
C GLU A 344 -13.48 8.12 3.63
N LEU A 345 -12.65 7.22 4.15
CA LEU A 345 -11.87 6.32 3.31
C LEU A 345 -12.77 5.35 2.54
N TYR A 346 -13.78 4.79 3.20
CA TYR A 346 -14.77 3.94 2.53
C TYR A 346 -15.46 4.68 1.37
N PHE A 347 -15.91 5.93 1.58
CA PHE A 347 -16.50 6.76 0.54
C PHE A 347 -15.52 7.12 -0.58
N MET A 348 -14.22 7.31 -0.28
CA MET A 348 -13.22 7.54 -1.33
C MET A 348 -13.05 6.32 -2.24
N PHE A 349 -13.11 5.11 -1.70
CA PHE A 349 -13.11 3.88 -2.48
C PHE A 349 -14.41 3.71 -3.28
N ASP A 350 -15.56 4.02 -2.69
CA ASP A 350 -16.86 3.98 -3.37
C ASP A 350 -16.93 4.97 -4.54
N ASP A 351 -16.45 6.21 -4.35
CA ASP A 351 -16.32 7.22 -5.42
C ASP A 351 -15.32 6.81 -6.52
N ALA A 352 -14.39 5.94 -6.18
CA ALA A 352 -13.52 5.32 -7.19
C ALA A 352 -14.24 4.20 -7.96
N GLY A 353 -15.40 3.74 -7.51
CA GLY A 353 -16.10 2.56 -8.02
C GLY A 353 -15.45 1.24 -7.60
N ILE A 354 -14.69 1.24 -6.50
CA ILE A 354 -13.87 0.12 -6.05
C ILE A 354 -14.21 -0.17 -4.58
N LYS A 355 -14.36 -1.45 -4.26
CA LYS A 355 -14.64 -1.87 -2.89
C LYS A 355 -13.37 -1.81 -2.05
N LEU A 356 -13.40 -1.13 -0.89
CA LEU A 356 -12.40 -1.27 0.16
C LEU A 356 -12.53 -2.69 0.76
N LYS A 357 -11.51 -3.53 0.55
CA LYS A 357 -11.52 -4.93 1.00
C LYS A 357 -10.72 -5.16 2.26
N ASN A 358 -9.55 -4.51 2.36
CA ASN A 358 -8.61 -4.68 3.44
C ASN A 358 -8.21 -3.32 4.02
N PHE A 359 -8.10 -3.26 5.34
CA PHE A 359 -7.66 -2.09 6.09
C PHE A 359 -6.61 -2.52 7.12
N HIS A 360 -5.57 -1.72 7.32
CA HIS A 360 -4.53 -2.02 8.27
C HIS A 360 -4.56 -1.00 9.42
N LEU A 361 -4.60 -1.50 10.67
CA LEU A 361 -4.71 -0.69 11.87
C LEU A 361 -3.36 -0.33 12.52
N GLY A 362 -2.23 -0.75 11.94
CA GLY A 362 -0.95 -0.69 12.64
C GLY A 362 -0.96 -1.64 13.83
N GLY A 363 -0.94 -1.10 15.03
CA GLY A 363 -1.10 -1.84 16.29
C GLY A 363 0.20 -2.24 16.97
N ASP A 364 1.33 -1.89 16.35
CA ASP A 364 2.67 -2.15 16.87
C ASP A 364 3.13 -1.08 17.86
N GLU A 365 4.27 -1.37 18.48
CA GLU A 365 5.07 -0.49 19.34
C GLU A 365 4.28 0.30 20.40
N LEU A 366 3.18 -0.29 20.90
CA LEU A 366 2.40 0.31 21.95
C LEU A 366 3.24 0.49 23.22
N PRO A 367 3.46 1.73 23.68
CA PRO A 367 4.38 1.98 24.77
C PRO A 367 3.81 1.49 26.11
N TYR A 368 4.66 0.79 26.86
CA TYR A 368 4.30 0.36 28.21
C TYR A 368 4.13 1.58 29.13
N GLY A 369 3.03 1.61 29.86
CA GLY A 369 2.72 2.70 30.78
C GLY A 369 1.75 3.75 30.23
N ALA A 370 1.33 3.64 28.97
CA ALA A 370 0.28 4.48 28.41
C ALA A 370 -1.04 4.33 29.16
N TRP A 371 -1.77 5.43 29.32
CA TRP A 371 -3.09 5.58 29.99
C TRP A 371 -3.14 5.28 31.49
N ILE A 372 -2.10 4.74 32.12
CA ILE A 372 -2.12 4.36 33.55
C ILE A 372 -2.36 5.58 34.45
N GLY A 373 -1.82 6.75 34.06
CA GLY A 373 -2.00 8.02 34.75
C GLY A 373 -3.19 8.86 34.28
N SER A 374 -3.99 8.35 33.33
CA SER A 374 -5.16 9.06 32.83
C SER A 374 -6.35 8.98 33.79
N PRO A 375 -6.85 10.11 34.33
CA PRO A 375 -8.05 10.13 35.14
C PRO A 375 -9.27 9.53 34.43
N ILE A 376 -9.42 9.80 33.13
CA ILE A 376 -10.50 9.27 32.28
C ILE A 376 -10.44 7.75 32.21
N CYS A 377 -9.25 7.19 31.98
CA CYS A 377 -9.08 5.73 31.88
C CYS A 377 -9.24 5.05 33.25
N GLN A 378 -8.79 5.67 34.34
CA GLN A 378 -9.02 5.17 35.69
C GLN A 378 -10.51 5.11 36.00
N GLU A 379 -11.27 6.17 35.70
CA GLU A 379 -12.72 6.18 35.87
C GLU A 379 -13.40 5.13 34.99
N PHE A 380 -13.02 5.04 33.72
CA PHE A 380 -13.56 4.06 32.77
C PHE A 380 -13.39 2.62 33.26
N VAL A 381 -12.21 2.26 33.75
CA VAL A 381 -11.93 0.93 34.32
C VAL A 381 -12.71 0.71 35.62
N ASN A 382 -12.85 1.72 36.48
CA ASN A 382 -13.57 1.60 37.74
C ASN A 382 -15.09 1.37 37.54
N VAL A 383 -15.68 2.01 36.53
CA VAL A 383 -17.10 1.87 36.19
C VAL A 383 -17.40 0.56 35.48
N ASN A 384 -16.50 0.11 34.61
CA ASN A 384 -16.67 -1.08 33.75
C ASN A 384 -16.03 -2.30 34.43
N LYS A 385 -16.78 -3.01 35.28
CA LYS A 385 -16.28 -4.14 36.09
C LYS A 385 -15.58 -5.28 35.30
N THR A 386 -15.78 -5.37 34.00
CA THR A 386 -15.18 -6.39 33.11
C THR A 386 -13.94 -5.91 32.40
N ILE A 387 -13.64 -4.61 32.45
CA ILE A 387 -12.49 -3.99 31.80
C ILE A 387 -11.44 -3.66 32.85
N THR A 388 -10.22 -4.06 32.59
CA THR A 388 -9.03 -3.79 33.40
C THR A 388 -7.98 -3.13 32.53
N PHE A 389 -6.91 -2.55 33.08
CA PHE A 389 -5.81 -2.04 32.30
C PHE A 389 -5.14 -3.12 31.43
N ASP A 390 -5.17 -4.40 31.86
CA ASP A 390 -4.57 -5.52 31.12
C ASP A 390 -5.34 -5.85 29.82
N ASN A 391 -6.68 -5.66 29.81
CA ASN A 391 -7.52 -5.95 28.64
C ASN A 391 -8.08 -4.69 27.94
N LEU A 392 -7.67 -3.50 28.40
CA LEU A 392 -8.15 -2.22 27.89
C LEU A 392 -7.87 -2.07 26.38
N VAL A 393 -6.66 -2.40 25.97
CA VAL A 393 -6.20 -2.34 24.58
C VAL A 393 -6.98 -3.31 23.71
N GLU A 394 -7.15 -4.56 24.16
CA GLU A 394 -7.94 -5.56 23.46
C GLU A 394 -9.39 -5.09 23.24
N ASN A 395 -9.99 -4.50 24.28
CA ASN A 395 -11.34 -3.93 24.17
C ASN A 395 -11.43 -2.81 23.15
N ALA A 396 -10.44 -1.92 23.09
CA ALA A 396 -10.39 -0.85 22.11
C ALA A 396 -10.24 -1.38 20.67
N PHE A 397 -9.35 -2.35 20.45
CA PHE A 397 -9.22 -3.01 19.13
C PHE A 397 -10.53 -3.69 18.71
N ARG A 398 -11.20 -4.40 19.60
CA ARG A 398 -12.50 -5.04 19.30
C ARG A 398 -13.53 -4.04 18.79
N ARG A 399 -13.58 -2.82 19.36
CA ARG A 399 -14.49 -1.76 18.90
C ARG A 399 -14.16 -1.30 17.50
N VAL A 400 -12.88 -1.00 17.20
CA VAL A 400 -12.46 -0.52 15.87
C VAL A 400 -12.61 -1.61 14.82
N ILE A 401 -12.26 -2.86 15.15
CA ILE A 401 -12.46 -4.01 14.27
C ILE A 401 -13.95 -4.21 13.96
N TYR A 402 -14.84 -4.02 14.94
CA TYR A 402 -16.28 -4.10 14.72
C TYR A 402 -16.76 -3.05 13.69
N LEU A 403 -16.27 -1.79 13.79
CA LEU A 403 -16.61 -0.73 12.82
C LEU A 403 -16.24 -1.10 11.38
N LEU A 404 -15.08 -1.75 11.18
CA LEU A 404 -14.61 -2.20 9.87
C LEU A 404 -15.39 -3.42 9.37
N ASN A 405 -15.62 -4.40 10.23
CA ASN A 405 -16.37 -5.62 9.89
C ASN A 405 -17.83 -5.31 9.52
N ASP A 406 -18.46 -4.34 10.18
CA ASP A 406 -19.83 -3.88 9.86
C ASP A 406 -19.91 -3.31 8.43
N ARG A 407 -18.80 -2.82 7.89
CA ARG A 407 -18.63 -2.36 6.50
C ARG A 407 -18.11 -3.43 5.54
N ASN A 408 -18.00 -4.70 6.00
CA ASN A 408 -17.42 -5.83 5.25
C ASN A 408 -15.99 -5.56 4.79
N VAL A 409 -15.16 -4.98 5.64
CA VAL A 409 -13.74 -4.72 5.43
C VAL A 409 -12.92 -5.65 6.32
N ASP A 410 -12.02 -6.41 5.72
CA ASP A 410 -11.07 -7.26 6.44
C ASP A 410 -10.01 -6.40 7.12
N VAL A 411 -9.61 -6.81 8.33
CA VAL A 411 -8.67 -6.05 9.17
C VAL A 411 -7.36 -6.79 9.32
N SER A 412 -6.28 -6.04 9.19
CA SER A 412 -4.92 -6.50 9.45
C SER A 412 -4.19 -5.56 10.42
N GLY A 413 -3.08 -6.01 10.97
CA GLY A 413 -2.20 -5.27 11.89
C GLY A 413 -0.84 -5.93 11.98
N TRP A 414 0.10 -5.24 12.60
CA TRP A 414 1.46 -5.74 12.90
C TRP A 414 1.48 -6.71 14.09
#